data_49ae7226095d9a780e5c4a7581b91394
#
_entry.id   49ae7226095d9a780e5c4a7581b91394
#
_cell.length_a   1.000
_cell.length_b   1.000
_cell.length_c   1.000
_cell.angle_alpha   90.00
_cell.angle_beta   90.00
_cell.angle_gamma   90.00
#
_symmetry.space_group_name_H-M   'P 1'
#
loop_
_entity.id
_entity.type
_entity.pdbx_description
1 polymer ?
#
loop_
_entity_poly.entity_id
_entity_poly.type
_entity_poly.pdbx_seq_one_letter_code
_entity_poly.pdbx_strand_id
1 'polypeptide(L)'
;MKQIVQSYKTGEVKLREVPVPRCGCKRILVRTRASLVSIGTERSTIELGRKSLAGKAAARPDLVRRAWEKAKKEGLLKTYKEAMGRLDTPTPLGYSCAGVVEECGLAATEFSPGDRVACIGQGFAGHAEFVSIPVNLACRIPDGVPEEEAAFGMLGIIALHGIRCANLSFGSHVVVMGLGLLGLLTVQMLRAYGCEVMAFDPVEDKVELAKQFGVSDATSKSSELQGLTEARTHTHGADAVIITAATKKRDPVDQAIQLSRFKGKIVVVGVADIHPERNELWQKEVELVVSKAAGPGSLDPLYELEGIDLPIGDVRWTQKRNLEEFLRLLNSKSVDVQPLITHRFSIAEAEQAYSQLIAGELDKPIGVLLEYANDTPIQRNLPLSVAKSIVSGRGQTNFGVIGAGLFGKALLLPALQKLPEVCLHTLATNSGANAEHSGRKFGFLHQATDADNLWSNPDIQAVIGLTPHSHHASLVRSALQNKKPLFLEKPLCTTEEEFSELHTLAEKSESLPILMVGHNR
;
A
#
# COMPACT_ATOMS: atom_id res chain seq x y z
N MET A 1 -3.53 -11.07 -14.69
CA MET A 1 -2.81 -9.79 -14.65
C MET A 1 -1.43 -9.96 -14.05
N LYS A 2 -0.49 -9.10 -14.44
CA LYS A 2 0.84 -9.01 -13.84
C LYS A 2 0.82 -8.14 -12.59
N GLN A 3 1.54 -8.55 -11.55
CA GLN A 3 1.69 -7.82 -10.29
C GLN A 3 3.08 -8.05 -9.69
N ILE A 4 3.70 -6.98 -9.19
CA ILE A 4 4.96 -7.06 -8.46
C ILE A 4 4.68 -7.37 -7.00
N VAL A 5 5.33 -8.42 -6.51
CA VAL A 5 5.23 -8.84 -5.10
C VAL A 5 6.61 -9.07 -4.51
N GLN A 6 6.73 -8.83 -3.22
CA GLN A 6 7.93 -9.11 -2.43
C GLN A 6 7.66 -10.23 -1.44
N SER A 7 8.64 -11.13 -1.28
CA SER A 7 8.70 -12.07 -0.17
C SER A 7 9.36 -11.40 1.04
N TYR A 8 8.64 -11.20 2.13
CA TYR A 8 9.26 -10.73 3.37
C TYR A 8 10.22 -11.75 3.99
N LYS A 9 10.12 -13.02 3.60
CA LYS A 9 11.02 -14.08 4.07
C LYS A 9 12.42 -13.96 3.46
N THR A 10 12.50 -13.70 2.16
CA THR A 10 13.75 -13.69 1.39
C THR A 10 14.17 -12.30 0.91
N GLY A 11 13.25 -11.33 0.90
CA GLY A 11 13.44 -10.02 0.27
C GLY A 11 13.43 -10.06 -1.26
N GLU A 12 13.08 -11.20 -1.86
CA GLU A 12 13.01 -11.37 -3.29
C GLU A 12 11.80 -10.64 -3.87
N VAL A 13 12.01 -9.87 -4.93
CA VAL A 13 10.97 -9.19 -5.70
C VAL A 13 10.69 -9.98 -6.95
N LYS A 14 9.42 -10.29 -7.21
CA LYS A 14 9.00 -11.09 -8.38
C LYS A 14 7.77 -10.51 -9.05
N LEU A 15 7.77 -10.58 -10.37
CA LEU A 15 6.60 -10.42 -11.20
C LEU A 15 5.76 -11.70 -11.16
N ARG A 16 4.50 -11.60 -10.76
CA ARG A 16 3.58 -12.74 -10.68
C ARG A 16 2.40 -12.53 -11.62
N GLU A 17 1.96 -13.62 -12.20
CA GLU A 17 0.69 -13.67 -12.91
C GLU A 17 -0.40 -14.11 -11.94
N VAL A 18 -1.34 -13.21 -11.68
CA VAL A 18 -2.38 -13.38 -10.67
C VAL A 18 -3.76 -13.01 -11.24
N PRO A 19 -4.86 -13.56 -10.70
CA PRO A 19 -6.19 -13.15 -11.14
C PRO A 19 -6.47 -11.68 -10.79
N VAL A 20 -7.26 -11.00 -11.64
CA VAL A 20 -7.67 -9.61 -11.43
C VAL A 20 -8.55 -9.51 -10.19
N PRO A 21 -8.34 -8.54 -9.28
CA PRO A 21 -9.15 -8.42 -8.07
C PRO A 21 -10.62 -8.11 -8.39
N ARG A 22 -11.52 -8.55 -7.50
CA ARG A 22 -12.94 -8.19 -7.59
C ARG A 22 -13.14 -6.75 -7.13
N CYS A 23 -14.04 -6.03 -7.80
CA CYS A 23 -14.48 -4.72 -7.36
C CYS A 23 -15.38 -4.87 -6.12
N GLY A 24 -14.95 -4.34 -4.97
CA GLY A 24 -15.75 -4.33 -3.74
C GLY A 24 -16.83 -3.24 -3.76
N CYS A 25 -17.81 -3.32 -2.86
CA CYS A 25 -18.97 -2.43 -2.83
C CYS A 25 -18.60 -0.94 -2.80
N LYS A 26 -17.64 -0.54 -1.95
CA LYS A 26 -17.13 0.84 -1.79
C LYS A 26 -15.77 1.05 -2.48
N ARG A 27 -15.57 0.40 -3.64
CA ARG A 27 -14.31 0.42 -4.36
C ARG A 27 -14.53 0.62 -5.84
N ILE A 28 -13.48 1.04 -6.52
CA ILE A 28 -13.37 1.04 -7.97
C ILE A 28 -12.29 0.06 -8.40
N LEU A 29 -12.48 -0.60 -9.53
CA LEU A 29 -11.45 -1.36 -10.22
C LEU A 29 -10.81 -0.45 -11.26
N VAL A 30 -9.50 -0.24 -11.14
CA VAL A 30 -8.74 0.67 -12.00
C VAL A 30 -7.76 -0.14 -12.84
N ARG A 31 -7.78 0.06 -14.14
CA ARG A 31 -6.72 -0.35 -15.06
C ARG A 31 -5.58 0.64 -14.94
N THR A 32 -4.46 0.21 -14.42
CA THR A 32 -3.29 1.06 -14.22
C THR A 32 -2.66 1.46 -15.55
N ARG A 33 -2.25 2.71 -15.67
CA ARG A 33 -1.49 3.27 -16.80
C ARG A 33 -0.04 3.54 -16.41
N ALA A 34 0.15 4.09 -15.23
CA ALA A 34 1.45 4.39 -14.67
C ALA A 34 1.45 4.17 -13.16
N SER A 35 2.56 3.74 -12.60
CA SER A 35 2.79 3.70 -11.16
C SER A 35 4.21 4.15 -10.83
N LEU A 36 4.36 4.87 -9.72
CA LEU A 36 5.61 5.46 -9.29
C LEU A 36 6.29 4.59 -8.24
N VAL A 37 7.54 4.19 -8.51
CA VAL A 37 8.38 3.48 -7.55
C VAL A 37 8.96 4.47 -6.54
N SER A 38 8.68 4.25 -5.27
CA SER A 38 9.25 5.03 -4.18
C SER A 38 10.61 4.46 -3.76
N ILE A 39 11.67 4.98 -4.37
CA ILE A 39 13.04 4.48 -4.22
C ILE A 39 13.44 4.30 -2.75
N GLY A 40 13.20 5.32 -1.92
CA GLY A 40 13.58 5.29 -0.49
C GLY A 40 12.83 4.22 0.30
N THR A 41 11.50 4.22 0.21
CA THR A 41 10.63 3.34 0.99
C THR A 41 10.70 1.90 0.53
N GLU A 42 10.64 1.66 -0.78
CA GLU A 42 10.62 0.31 -1.32
C GLU A 42 11.97 -0.37 -1.19
N ARG A 43 13.07 0.35 -1.46
CA ARG A 43 14.42 -0.14 -1.19
C ARG A 43 14.60 -0.55 0.27
N SER A 44 14.18 0.30 1.21
CA SER A 44 14.23 0.04 2.66
C SER A 44 13.45 -1.23 3.04
N THR A 45 12.26 -1.42 2.43
CA THR A 45 11.41 -2.58 2.66
C THR A 45 12.05 -3.87 2.11
N ILE A 46 12.65 -3.80 0.92
CA ILE A 46 13.35 -4.92 0.31
C ILE A 46 14.60 -5.29 1.09
N GLU A 47 15.40 -4.31 1.52
CA GLU A 47 16.58 -4.52 2.36
C GLU A 47 16.20 -5.16 3.71
N LEU A 48 15.08 -4.75 4.32
CA LEU A 48 14.55 -5.38 5.53
C LEU A 48 14.18 -6.85 5.26
N GLY A 49 13.54 -7.15 4.14
CA GLY A 49 13.21 -8.51 3.71
C GLY A 49 14.44 -9.42 3.54
N ARG A 50 15.57 -8.86 3.11
CA ARG A 50 16.85 -9.60 2.93
C ARG A 50 17.58 -9.92 4.22
N LYS A 51 17.27 -9.23 5.33
CA LYS A 51 17.92 -9.50 6.64
C LYS A 51 17.53 -10.86 7.18
N SER A 52 18.43 -11.47 7.96
CA SER A 52 18.14 -12.67 8.76
C SER A 52 16.99 -12.42 9.74
N LEU A 53 16.37 -13.47 10.27
CA LEU A 53 15.31 -13.33 11.29
C LEU A 53 15.77 -12.50 12.51
N ALA A 54 16.99 -12.71 12.96
CA ALA A 54 17.59 -11.90 14.02
C ALA A 54 17.77 -10.43 13.59
N GLY A 55 18.22 -10.19 12.37
CA GLY A 55 18.36 -8.84 11.80
C GLY A 55 17.02 -8.13 11.61
N LYS A 56 15.95 -8.85 11.25
CA LYS A 56 14.57 -8.31 11.20
C LYS A 56 14.06 -7.97 12.58
N ALA A 57 14.30 -8.83 13.57
CA ALA A 57 13.95 -8.60 14.97
C ALA A 57 14.64 -7.35 15.54
N ALA A 58 15.93 -7.19 15.27
CA ALA A 58 16.71 -6.02 15.69
C ALA A 58 16.22 -4.73 14.99
N ALA A 59 15.79 -4.82 13.72
CA ALA A 59 15.27 -3.68 12.96
C ALA A 59 13.84 -3.27 13.37
N ARG A 60 13.04 -4.19 13.95
CA ARG A 60 11.64 -3.96 14.34
C ARG A 60 11.36 -4.48 15.77
N PRO A 61 11.96 -3.87 16.79
CA PRO A 61 11.77 -4.26 18.19
C PRO A 61 10.31 -4.12 18.66
N ASP A 62 9.55 -3.21 18.03
CA ASP A 62 8.11 -3.04 18.26
C ASP A 62 7.31 -4.31 17.92
N LEU A 63 7.62 -4.96 16.79
CA LEU A 63 6.96 -6.20 16.38
C LEU A 63 7.38 -7.39 17.25
N VAL A 64 8.64 -7.43 17.69
CA VAL A 64 9.13 -8.46 18.60
C VAL A 64 8.39 -8.37 19.94
N ARG A 65 8.24 -7.16 20.50
CA ARG A 65 7.50 -6.94 21.74
C ARG A 65 6.04 -7.41 21.62
N ARG A 66 5.35 -7.03 20.55
CA ARG A 66 3.96 -7.49 20.28
C ARG A 66 3.87 -9.00 20.13
N ALA A 67 4.82 -9.63 19.42
CA ALA A 67 4.87 -11.08 19.27
C ALA A 67 5.10 -11.77 20.64
N TRP A 68 5.96 -11.20 21.49
CA TRP A 68 6.21 -11.70 22.82
C TRP A 68 4.99 -11.61 23.75
N GLU A 69 4.30 -10.46 23.73
CA GLU A 69 3.04 -10.28 24.48
C GLU A 69 1.96 -11.27 24.03
N LYS A 70 1.86 -11.51 22.70
CA LYS A 70 0.95 -12.51 22.16
C LYS A 70 1.35 -13.93 22.54
N ALA A 71 2.65 -14.25 22.53
CA ALA A 71 3.15 -15.56 22.88
C ALA A 71 2.86 -15.93 24.35
N LYS A 72 2.88 -14.95 25.25
CA LYS A 72 2.48 -15.13 26.66
C LYS A 72 0.98 -15.49 26.81
N LYS A 73 0.12 -14.98 25.92
CA LYS A 73 -1.34 -15.21 25.97
C LYS A 73 -1.77 -16.47 25.23
N GLU A 74 -1.19 -16.75 24.06
CA GLU A 74 -1.66 -17.76 23.13
C GLU A 74 -0.68 -18.94 22.94
N GLY A 75 0.50 -18.89 23.54
CA GLY A 75 1.55 -19.90 23.44
C GLY A 75 2.61 -19.60 22.36
N LEU A 76 3.85 -20.00 22.65
CA LEU A 76 5.02 -19.74 21.81
C LEU A 76 4.95 -20.38 20.42
N LEU A 77 4.54 -21.66 20.36
CA LEU A 77 4.45 -22.44 19.10
C LEU A 77 3.43 -21.87 18.14
N LYS A 78 2.26 -21.46 18.65
CA LYS A 78 1.19 -20.86 17.84
C LYS A 78 1.64 -19.50 17.30
N THR A 79 2.18 -18.65 18.15
CA THR A 79 2.68 -17.33 17.78
C THR A 79 3.81 -17.41 16.75
N TYR A 80 4.74 -18.36 16.92
CA TYR A 80 5.81 -18.60 15.94
C TYR A 80 5.27 -19.03 14.57
N LYS A 81 4.34 -20.01 14.52
CA LYS A 81 3.72 -20.44 13.26
C LYS A 81 2.98 -19.32 12.56
N GLU A 82 2.27 -18.46 13.30
CA GLU A 82 1.58 -17.31 12.72
C GLU A 82 2.55 -16.24 12.20
N ALA A 83 3.62 -15.96 12.94
CA ALA A 83 4.66 -15.02 12.50
C ALA A 83 5.33 -15.51 11.21
N MET A 84 5.69 -16.80 11.16
CA MET A 84 6.27 -17.40 9.96
C MET A 84 5.28 -17.42 8.79
N GLY A 85 4.01 -17.67 9.04
CA GLY A 85 2.95 -17.61 8.02
C GLY A 85 2.77 -16.21 7.43
N ARG A 86 2.89 -15.15 8.26
CA ARG A 86 2.87 -13.76 7.79
C ARG A 86 4.09 -13.43 6.93
N LEU A 87 5.28 -13.85 7.34
CA LEU A 87 6.52 -13.64 6.57
C LEU A 87 6.53 -14.39 5.23
N ASP A 88 5.83 -15.51 5.15
CA ASP A 88 5.72 -16.34 3.94
C ASP A 88 4.70 -15.78 2.92
N THR A 89 3.77 -14.92 3.36
CA THR A 89 2.78 -14.33 2.46
C THR A 89 3.41 -13.21 1.64
N PRO A 90 3.35 -13.27 0.30
CA PRO A 90 3.89 -12.23 -0.56
C PRO A 90 3.11 -10.93 -0.37
N THR A 91 3.83 -9.81 -0.39
CA THR A 91 3.24 -8.48 -0.22
C THR A 91 3.39 -7.71 -1.53
N PRO A 92 2.31 -7.15 -2.07
CA PRO A 92 2.39 -6.23 -3.21
C PRO A 92 3.29 -5.04 -2.89
N LEU A 93 4.14 -4.65 -3.84
CA LEU A 93 4.92 -3.41 -3.79
C LEU A 93 4.15 -2.26 -4.46
N GLY A 94 4.56 -1.04 -4.15
CA GLY A 94 3.94 0.18 -4.64
C GLY A 94 2.76 0.67 -3.78
N TYR A 95 2.48 1.96 -3.90
CA TYR A 95 1.39 2.62 -3.17
C TYR A 95 0.92 3.92 -3.85
N SER A 96 1.31 4.14 -5.10
CA SER A 96 0.94 5.32 -5.89
C SER A 96 0.85 4.95 -7.36
N CYS A 97 -0.32 5.08 -7.95
CA CYS A 97 -0.55 4.81 -9.37
C CYS A 97 -1.64 5.72 -9.95
N ALA A 98 -1.76 5.70 -11.26
CA ALA A 98 -2.84 6.37 -11.99
C ALA A 98 -3.34 5.47 -13.13
N GLY A 99 -4.60 5.64 -13.49
CA GLY A 99 -5.20 4.83 -14.54
C GLY A 99 -6.65 5.17 -14.81
N VAL A 100 -7.38 4.23 -15.41
CA VAL A 100 -8.77 4.40 -15.85
C VAL A 100 -9.67 3.43 -15.09
N VAL A 101 -10.80 3.91 -14.63
CA VAL A 101 -11.82 3.10 -13.96
C VAL A 101 -12.46 2.12 -14.95
N GLU A 102 -12.43 0.84 -14.62
CA GLU A 102 -13.09 -0.23 -15.39
C GLU A 102 -14.45 -0.61 -14.78
N GLU A 103 -14.53 -0.70 -13.45
CA GLU A 103 -15.73 -1.09 -12.72
C GLU A 103 -15.89 -0.23 -11.46
N CYS A 104 -17.15 0.03 -11.10
CA CYS A 104 -17.51 0.69 -9.85
C CYS A 104 -18.34 -0.26 -8.97
N GLY A 105 -18.01 -0.33 -7.68
CA GLY A 105 -18.85 -1.00 -6.70
C GLY A 105 -20.16 -0.23 -6.47
N LEU A 106 -21.18 -0.91 -5.97
CA LEU A 106 -22.53 -0.36 -5.81
C LEU A 106 -22.60 0.95 -5.00
N ALA A 107 -21.68 1.14 -4.04
CA ALA A 107 -21.61 2.34 -3.22
C ALA A 107 -20.49 3.31 -3.62
N ALA A 108 -19.82 3.08 -4.76
CA ALA A 108 -18.80 3.97 -5.31
C ALA A 108 -19.41 4.98 -6.32
N THR A 109 -20.47 5.68 -5.91
CA THR A 109 -21.33 6.51 -6.77
C THR A 109 -20.65 7.78 -7.29
N GLU A 110 -19.51 8.15 -6.73
CA GLU A 110 -18.75 9.33 -7.17
C GLU A 110 -17.87 9.08 -8.41
N PHE A 111 -17.72 7.83 -8.84
CA PHE A 111 -16.95 7.45 -10.02
C PHE A 111 -17.79 6.74 -11.07
N SER A 112 -17.30 6.76 -12.29
CA SER A 112 -17.90 6.06 -13.44
C SER A 112 -16.82 5.33 -14.24
N PRO A 113 -17.13 4.19 -14.90
CA PRO A 113 -16.23 3.57 -15.86
C PRO A 113 -15.78 4.59 -16.92
N GLY A 114 -14.48 4.59 -17.22
CA GLY A 114 -13.85 5.56 -18.10
C GLY A 114 -13.24 6.78 -17.40
N ASP A 115 -13.56 7.05 -16.11
CA ASP A 115 -12.93 8.13 -15.36
C ASP A 115 -11.41 7.88 -15.24
N ARG A 116 -10.61 8.92 -15.48
CA ARG A 116 -9.17 8.92 -15.21
C ARG A 116 -8.95 9.25 -13.74
N VAL A 117 -8.20 8.41 -13.02
CA VAL A 117 -8.03 8.54 -11.57
C VAL A 117 -6.59 8.39 -11.12
N ALA A 118 -6.17 9.23 -10.17
CA ALA A 118 -4.99 9.03 -9.35
C ALA A 118 -5.37 8.21 -8.11
N CYS A 119 -4.56 7.22 -7.79
CA CYS A 119 -4.80 6.24 -6.74
C CYS A 119 -3.63 6.19 -5.76
N ILE A 120 -3.94 6.11 -4.49
CA ILE A 120 -2.96 6.11 -3.39
C ILE A 120 -3.24 4.98 -2.40
N GLY A 121 -2.28 4.68 -1.55
CA GLY A 121 -2.45 3.79 -0.41
C GLY A 121 -1.66 2.50 -0.48
N GLN A 122 -0.97 2.20 0.61
CA GLN A 122 -0.21 0.96 0.74
C GLN A 122 -1.14 -0.25 0.82
N GLY A 123 -0.88 -1.26 -0.01
CA GLY A 123 -1.72 -2.45 -0.12
C GLY A 123 -2.92 -2.28 -1.06
N PHE A 124 -3.12 -1.08 -1.63
CA PHE A 124 -4.17 -0.77 -2.59
C PHE A 124 -3.60 -0.35 -3.95
N ALA A 125 -2.92 0.79 -4.04
CA ALA A 125 -2.36 1.35 -5.26
C ALA A 125 -0.97 0.77 -5.58
N GLY A 126 -0.88 -0.57 -5.64
CA GLY A 126 0.37 -1.30 -5.89
C GLY A 126 0.74 -1.37 -7.36
N HIS A 127 1.95 -1.90 -7.64
CA HIS A 127 2.43 -2.12 -9.00
C HIS A 127 1.76 -3.36 -9.62
N ALA A 128 0.61 -3.15 -10.25
CA ALA A 128 -0.19 -4.18 -10.89
C ALA A 128 -0.98 -3.61 -12.07
N GLU A 129 -1.29 -4.43 -13.07
CA GLU A 129 -2.09 -4.02 -14.24
C GLU A 129 -3.52 -3.60 -13.85
N PHE A 130 -4.04 -4.13 -12.74
CA PHE A 130 -5.33 -3.73 -12.17
C PHE A 130 -5.21 -3.60 -10.66
N VAL A 131 -5.88 -2.59 -10.11
CA VAL A 131 -5.96 -2.36 -8.66
C VAL A 131 -7.40 -2.10 -8.22
N SER A 132 -7.79 -2.64 -7.07
CA SER A 132 -9.11 -2.39 -6.46
C SER A 132 -8.96 -1.36 -5.35
N ILE A 133 -9.40 -0.13 -5.59
CA ILE A 133 -9.13 1.05 -4.79
C ILE A 133 -10.38 1.47 -4.00
N PRO A 134 -10.28 1.64 -2.67
CA PRO A 134 -11.33 2.30 -1.89
C PRO A 134 -11.58 3.74 -2.35
N VAL A 135 -12.82 4.20 -2.33
CA VAL A 135 -13.24 5.51 -2.85
C VAL A 135 -12.49 6.70 -2.23
N ASN A 136 -12.13 6.63 -0.94
CA ASN A 136 -11.37 7.70 -0.28
C ASN A 136 -9.88 7.72 -0.64
N LEU A 137 -9.41 6.74 -1.41
CA LEU A 137 -8.02 6.63 -1.86
C LEU A 137 -7.86 6.90 -3.37
N ALA A 138 -8.88 7.45 -4.01
CA ALA A 138 -8.87 7.83 -5.41
C ALA A 138 -9.42 9.25 -5.61
N CYS A 139 -8.88 9.94 -6.62
CA CYS A 139 -9.39 11.24 -7.09
C CYS A 139 -9.37 11.28 -8.62
N ARG A 140 -10.35 11.94 -9.23
CA ARG A 140 -10.34 12.19 -10.67
C ARG A 140 -9.16 13.05 -11.07
N ILE A 141 -8.52 12.70 -12.17
CA ILE A 141 -7.42 13.46 -12.74
C ILE A 141 -8.00 14.58 -13.61
N PRO A 142 -7.61 15.85 -13.42
CA PRO A 142 -7.98 16.94 -14.31
C PRO A 142 -7.51 16.68 -15.75
N ASP A 143 -8.25 17.16 -16.76
CA ASP A 143 -7.97 16.89 -18.18
C ASP A 143 -6.56 17.30 -18.63
N GLY A 144 -6.00 18.36 -18.05
CA GLY A 144 -4.66 18.86 -18.35
C GLY A 144 -3.50 18.09 -17.71
N VAL A 145 -3.78 17.03 -16.91
CA VAL A 145 -2.76 16.25 -16.20
C VAL A 145 -2.66 14.83 -16.80
N PRO A 146 -1.48 14.41 -17.30
CA PRO A 146 -1.24 13.04 -17.73
C PRO A 146 -1.25 12.05 -16.56
N GLU A 147 -1.57 10.77 -16.82
CA GLU A 147 -1.55 9.71 -15.79
C GLU A 147 -0.15 9.49 -15.18
N GLU A 148 0.90 9.66 -15.97
CA GLU A 148 2.27 9.56 -15.49
C GLU A 148 2.63 10.62 -14.44
N GLU A 149 2.12 11.85 -14.60
CA GLU A 149 2.27 12.92 -13.60
C GLU A 149 1.38 12.64 -12.38
N ALA A 150 0.14 12.21 -12.61
CA ALA A 150 -0.79 11.89 -11.54
C ALA A 150 -0.36 10.69 -10.68
N ALA A 151 0.49 9.79 -11.22
CA ALA A 151 1.09 8.68 -10.47
C ALA A 151 2.02 9.15 -9.32
N PHE A 152 2.42 10.42 -9.29
CA PHE A 152 3.14 11.02 -8.15
C PHE A 152 2.24 11.32 -6.95
N GLY A 153 0.95 11.08 -7.04
CA GLY A 153 -0.07 11.48 -6.06
C GLY A 153 0.29 11.20 -4.61
N MET A 154 0.69 9.97 -4.26
CA MET A 154 1.01 9.63 -2.87
C MET A 154 2.23 10.39 -2.34
N LEU A 155 3.30 10.51 -3.14
CA LEU A 155 4.49 11.23 -2.71
C LEU A 155 4.23 12.75 -2.65
N GLY A 156 3.41 13.27 -3.57
CA GLY A 156 2.94 14.65 -3.54
C GLY A 156 2.19 14.98 -2.26
N ILE A 157 1.26 14.12 -1.84
CA ILE A 157 0.49 14.38 -0.61
C ILE A 157 1.30 14.18 0.68
N ILE A 158 2.31 13.30 0.68
CA ILE A 158 3.24 13.18 1.80
C ILE A 158 4.02 14.49 1.97
N ALA A 159 4.56 15.04 0.89
CA ALA A 159 5.26 16.32 0.92
C ALA A 159 4.32 17.47 1.33
N LEU A 160 3.11 17.51 0.76
CA LEU A 160 2.09 18.53 1.09
C LEU A 160 1.64 18.46 2.55
N HIS A 161 1.48 17.25 3.11
CA HIS A 161 1.16 17.10 4.53
C HIS A 161 2.32 17.60 5.42
N GLY A 162 3.56 17.32 5.06
CA GLY A 162 4.73 17.87 5.74
C GLY A 162 4.72 19.40 5.78
N ILE A 163 4.41 20.07 4.66
CA ILE A 163 4.24 21.52 4.57
C ILE A 163 3.11 22.00 5.51
N ARG A 164 1.97 21.30 5.53
CA ARG A 164 0.86 21.67 6.42
C ARG A 164 1.22 21.53 7.90
N CYS A 165 2.01 20.51 8.27
CA CYS A 165 2.52 20.37 9.64
C CYS A 165 3.41 21.56 10.07
N ALA A 166 4.07 22.24 9.12
CA ALA A 166 4.90 23.40 9.42
C ALA A 166 4.08 24.66 9.78
N ASN A 167 2.78 24.69 9.46
CA ASN A 167 1.87 25.81 9.76
C ASN A 167 2.40 27.16 9.30
N LEU A 168 2.76 27.23 8.01
CA LEU A 168 3.42 28.37 7.40
C LEU A 168 2.44 29.52 7.06
N SER A 169 2.98 30.70 6.92
CA SER A 169 2.32 31.88 6.38
C SER A 169 2.95 32.28 5.05
N PHE A 170 2.26 33.11 4.29
CA PHE A 170 2.83 33.71 3.09
C PHE A 170 4.10 34.52 3.45
N GLY A 171 5.19 34.31 2.70
CA GLY A 171 6.49 34.94 2.97
C GLY A 171 7.34 34.29 4.06
N SER A 172 6.92 33.11 4.61
CA SER A 172 7.74 32.37 5.58
C SER A 172 9.07 31.93 4.95
N HIS A 173 10.15 32.00 5.74
CA HIS A 173 11.46 31.46 5.37
C HIS A 173 11.57 30.00 5.77
N VAL A 174 11.80 29.13 4.81
CA VAL A 174 11.79 27.68 5.04
C VAL A 174 13.08 27.04 4.52
N VAL A 175 13.69 26.20 5.36
CA VAL A 175 14.82 25.37 4.95
C VAL A 175 14.32 23.96 4.66
N VAL A 176 14.68 23.40 3.49
CA VAL A 176 14.41 22.01 3.13
C VAL A 176 15.72 21.22 3.14
N MET A 177 15.79 20.18 3.98
CA MET A 177 16.97 19.32 4.13
C MET A 177 16.70 17.95 3.49
N GLY A 178 17.39 17.69 2.38
CA GLY A 178 17.22 16.53 1.52
C GLY A 178 16.44 16.88 0.25
N LEU A 179 17.08 16.73 -0.91
CA LEU A 179 16.51 17.03 -2.23
C LEU A 179 16.31 15.73 -3.05
N GLY A 180 15.88 14.65 -2.38
CA GLY A 180 15.29 13.51 -3.05
C GLY A 180 13.92 13.87 -3.62
N LEU A 181 13.19 12.90 -4.15
CA LEU A 181 11.88 13.11 -4.76
C LEU A 181 10.92 13.92 -3.86
N LEU A 182 10.81 13.56 -2.56
CA LEU A 182 9.97 14.31 -1.60
C LEU A 182 10.45 15.75 -1.41
N GLY A 183 11.77 15.97 -1.30
CA GLY A 183 12.33 17.31 -1.13
C GLY A 183 12.09 18.18 -2.36
N LEU A 184 12.29 17.65 -3.56
CA LEU A 184 12.06 18.36 -4.81
C LEU A 184 10.59 18.71 -5.04
N LEU A 185 9.65 17.87 -4.59
CA LEU A 185 8.23 18.20 -4.55
C LEU A 185 7.94 19.27 -3.49
N THR A 186 8.56 19.15 -2.31
CA THR A 186 8.38 20.12 -1.21
C THR A 186 8.82 21.52 -1.59
N VAL A 187 9.99 21.69 -2.21
CA VAL A 187 10.50 23.02 -2.59
C VAL A 187 9.60 23.70 -3.64
N GLN A 188 9.10 22.95 -4.62
CA GLN A 188 8.18 23.50 -5.61
C GLN A 188 6.86 23.96 -4.96
N MET A 189 6.27 23.14 -4.08
CA MET A 189 5.02 23.49 -3.40
C MET A 189 5.18 24.65 -2.42
N LEU A 190 6.30 24.76 -1.70
CA LEU A 190 6.62 25.90 -0.84
C LEU A 190 6.71 27.20 -1.62
N ARG A 191 7.37 27.18 -2.78
CA ARG A 191 7.43 28.33 -3.67
C ARG A 191 6.05 28.71 -4.22
N ALA A 192 5.26 27.72 -4.65
CA ALA A 192 3.89 27.95 -5.09
C ALA A 192 3.01 28.53 -3.96
N TYR A 193 3.34 28.23 -2.70
CA TYR A 193 2.69 28.81 -1.52
C TYR A 193 3.19 30.21 -1.15
N GLY A 194 4.25 30.71 -1.83
CA GLY A 194 4.82 32.04 -1.58
C GLY A 194 5.82 32.10 -0.43
N CYS A 195 6.49 30.98 -0.13
CA CYS A 195 7.57 30.93 0.85
C CYS A 195 8.93 31.25 0.20
N GLU A 196 9.84 31.81 1.01
CA GLU A 196 11.27 31.95 0.68
C GLU A 196 11.99 30.67 1.07
N VAL A 197 12.56 29.94 0.07
CA VAL A 197 13.08 28.59 0.28
C VAL A 197 14.61 28.58 0.18
N MET A 198 15.26 28.06 1.23
CA MET A 198 16.63 27.60 1.23
C MET A 198 16.67 26.09 1.22
N ALA A 199 17.64 25.45 0.55
CA ALA A 199 17.67 24.02 0.40
C ALA A 199 19.07 23.42 0.48
N PHE A 200 19.14 22.16 0.95
CA PHE A 200 20.38 21.41 1.09
C PHE A 200 20.22 19.94 0.69
N ASP A 201 21.16 19.45 -0.11
CA ASP A 201 21.40 18.01 -0.32
C ASP A 201 22.90 17.81 -0.61
N PRO A 202 23.58 16.78 -0.06
CA PRO A 202 25.00 16.57 -0.32
C PRO A 202 25.33 16.21 -1.78
N VAL A 203 24.33 15.94 -2.60
CA VAL A 203 24.46 15.58 -4.02
C VAL A 203 24.21 16.81 -4.89
N GLU A 204 25.24 17.30 -5.58
CA GLU A 204 25.19 18.52 -6.39
C GLU A 204 24.10 18.50 -7.47
N ASP A 205 23.94 17.37 -8.17
CA ASP A 205 22.91 17.24 -9.23
C ASP A 205 21.48 17.55 -8.73
N LYS A 206 21.19 17.18 -7.48
CA LYS A 206 19.88 17.47 -6.87
C LYS A 206 19.74 18.94 -6.48
N VAL A 207 20.84 19.56 -6.09
CA VAL A 207 20.90 21.00 -5.81
C VAL A 207 20.65 21.78 -7.10
N GLU A 208 21.31 21.39 -8.19
CA GLU A 208 21.09 22.02 -9.50
C GLU A 208 19.65 21.87 -9.99
N LEU A 209 19.03 20.71 -9.76
CA LEU A 209 17.63 20.50 -10.09
C LEU A 209 16.69 21.39 -9.22
N ALA A 210 17.00 21.57 -7.93
CA ALA A 210 16.26 22.50 -7.08
C ALA A 210 16.39 23.95 -7.56
N LYS A 211 17.58 24.36 -8.05
CA LYS A 211 17.79 25.66 -8.67
C LYS A 211 16.97 25.84 -9.95
N GLN A 212 16.86 24.79 -10.79
CA GLN A 212 15.97 24.80 -11.97
C GLN A 212 14.51 25.03 -11.59
N PHE A 213 14.06 24.50 -10.46
CA PHE A 213 12.76 24.81 -9.87
C PHE A 213 12.69 26.18 -9.19
N GLY A 214 13.73 26.99 -9.33
CA GLY A 214 13.81 28.39 -8.90
C GLY A 214 14.18 28.58 -7.43
N VAL A 215 14.81 27.60 -6.77
CA VAL A 215 15.39 27.74 -5.43
C VAL A 215 16.85 28.19 -5.59
N SER A 216 17.08 29.50 -5.69
CA SER A 216 18.42 30.05 -5.87
C SER A 216 19.37 29.74 -4.70
N ASP A 217 18.83 29.69 -3.49
CA ASP A 217 19.56 29.45 -2.25
C ASP A 217 19.63 27.96 -1.90
N ALA A 218 20.13 27.17 -2.84
CA ALA A 218 20.38 25.75 -2.66
C ALA A 218 21.89 25.47 -2.68
N THR A 219 22.37 24.63 -1.75
CA THR A 219 23.79 24.29 -1.62
C THR A 219 23.98 22.77 -1.35
N SER A 220 25.12 22.25 -1.83
CA SER A 220 25.56 20.88 -1.48
C SER A 220 26.50 20.84 -0.26
N LYS A 221 26.88 22.00 0.27
CA LYS A 221 27.79 22.12 1.41
C LYS A 221 27.02 22.49 2.68
N SER A 222 26.97 21.59 3.63
CA SER A 222 26.30 21.79 4.93
C SER A 222 26.84 23.03 5.67
N SER A 223 28.16 23.35 5.52
CA SER A 223 28.78 24.52 6.13
C SER A 223 28.30 25.87 5.55
N GLU A 224 27.76 25.86 4.33
CA GLU A 224 27.24 27.08 3.68
C GLU A 224 25.78 27.35 4.05
N LEU A 225 25.03 26.32 4.41
CA LEU A 225 23.59 26.40 4.65
C LEU A 225 23.24 27.38 5.78
N GLN A 226 24.04 27.41 6.84
CA GLN A 226 23.85 28.35 7.95
C GLN A 226 24.00 29.79 7.48
N GLY A 227 25.08 30.10 6.77
CA GLY A 227 25.32 31.44 6.24
C GLY A 227 24.24 31.91 5.25
N LEU A 228 23.78 31.03 4.38
CA LEU A 228 22.64 31.27 3.48
C LEU A 228 21.36 31.60 4.28
N THR A 229 21.05 30.80 5.30
CA THR A 229 19.89 31.03 6.14
C THR A 229 19.99 32.37 6.89
N GLU A 230 21.15 32.67 7.51
CA GLU A 230 21.37 33.92 8.23
C GLU A 230 21.24 35.13 7.31
N ALA A 231 21.79 35.06 6.10
CA ALA A 231 21.70 36.14 5.12
C ALA A 231 20.24 36.42 4.70
N ARG A 232 19.42 35.36 4.48
CA ARG A 232 18.02 35.50 4.06
C ARG A 232 17.09 35.92 5.19
N THR A 233 17.42 35.54 6.41
CA THR A 233 16.56 35.76 7.59
C THR A 233 17.06 36.90 8.47
N HIS A 234 18.02 37.70 8.00
CA HIS A 234 18.65 38.75 8.81
C HIS A 234 19.14 38.23 10.18
N THR A 235 19.76 37.07 10.17
CA THR A 235 20.28 36.32 11.34
C THR A 235 19.21 35.78 12.33
N HIS A 236 17.91 35.95 12.05
CA HIS A 236 16.85 35.47 12.93
C HIS A 236 16.67 33.96 12.86
N GLY A 237 17.03 33.30 11.76
CA GLY A 237 16.78 31.88 11.48
C GLY A 237 15.46 31.65 10.76
N ALA A 238 15.26 30.42 10.28
CA ALA A 238 14.11 30.02 9.49
C ALA A 238 12.84 29.84 10.34
N ASP A 239 11.67 30.18 9.79
CA ASP A 239 10.37 29.92 10.39
C ASP A 239 10.10 28.43 10.54
N ALA A 240 10.51 27.65 9.53
CA ALA A 240 10.47 26.21 9.61
C ALA A 240 11.65 25.54 8.91
N VAL A 241 12.02 24.35 9.39
CA VAL A 241 12.95 23.44 8.75
C VAL A 241 12.23 22.12 8.46
N ILE A 242 12.16 21.71 7.19
CA ILE A 242 11.50 20.47 6.76
C ILE A 242 12.57 19.46 6.37
N ILE A 243 12.65 18.34 7.10
CA ILE A 243 13.62 17.27 6.86
C ILE A 243 12.94 16.18 6.03
N THR A 244 13.32 16.09 4.76
CA THR A 244 12.87 15.05 3.81
C THR A 244 13.92 13.98 3.57
N ALA A 245 15.11 14.14 4.14
CA ALA A 245 16.20 13.18 4.02
C ALA A 245 15.88 11.85 4.72
N ALA A 246 16.41 10.74 4.16
CA ALA A 246 16.41 9.43 4.79
C ALA A 246 17.82 9.12 5.28
N THR A 247 18.06 9.23 6.58
CA THR A 247 19.37 9.02 7.20
C THR A 247 19.24 8.43 8.60
N LYS A 248 20.24 7.65 9.00
CA LYS A 248 20.37 7.15 10.38
C LYS A 248 21.19 8.07 11.26
N LYS A 249 21.67 9.20 10.71
CA LYS A 249 22.45 10.16 11.45
C LYS A 249 21.55 11.13 12.19
N ARG A 250 22.02 11.64 13.30
CA ARG A 250 21.37 12.66 14.14
C ARG A 250 21.57 14.07 13.56
N ASP A 251 22.68 14.29 12.85
CA ASP A 251 23.12 15.60 12.36
C ASP A 251 22.00 16.47 11.74
N PRO A 252 21.06 15.94 10.91
CA PRO A 252 20.02 16.79 10.33
C PRO A 252 19.09 17.44 11.34
N VAL A 253 18.77 16.77 12.46
CA VAL A 253 17.88 17.33 13.49
C VAL A 253 18.63 18.40 14.31
N ASP A 254 19.87 18.13 14.68
CA ASP A 254 20.70 19.08 15.43
C ASP A 254 20.96 20.34 14.57
N GLN A 255 21.26 20.17 13.28
CA GLN A 255 21.42 21.29 12.35
C GLN A 255 20.10 22.06 12.16
N ALA A 256 18.96 21.38 12.07
CA ALA A 256 17.65 22.01 11.95
C ALA A 256 17.34 22.92 13.14
N ILE A 257 17.73 22.53 14.36
CA ILE A 257 17.58 23.36 15.55
C ILE A 257 18.42 24.64 15.42
N GLN A 258 19.66 24.52 14.95
CA GLN A 258 20.55 25.67 14.75
C GLN A 258 20.00 26.66 13.70
N LEU A 259 19.45 26.14 12.60
CA LEU A 259 18.88 26.94 11.51
C LEU A 259 17.54 27.60 11.86
N SER A 260 16.81 27.05 12.83
CA SER A 260 15.50 27.56 13.23
C SER A 260 15.60 28.89 14.00
N ARG A 261 14.65 29.79 13.78
CA ARG A 261 14.46 30.95 14.64
C ARG A 261 13.93 30.56 16.03
N PHE A 262 13.88 31.52 16.95
CA PHE A 262 13.13 31.39 18.19
C PHE A 262 11.67 31.08 17.90
N LYS A 263 11.13 30.02 18.55
CA LYS A 263 9.78 29.47 18.28
C LYS A 263 9.58 29.00 16.83
N GLY A 264 10.68 28.61 16.17
CA GLY A 264 10.61 27.98 14.85
C GLY A 264 10.08 26.55 14.93
N LYS A 265 9.77 25.98 13.78
CA LYS A 265 9.20 24.63 13.69
C LYS A 265 10.09 23.69 12.88
N ILE A 266 10.33 22.49 13.39
CA ILE A 266 11.04 21.44 12.66
C ILE A 266 10.03 20.34 12.33
N VAL A 267 9.90 20.00 11.04
CA VAL A 267 9.03 18.93 10.55
C VAL A 267 9.86 17.81 9.95
N VAL A 268 9.78 16.62 10.55
CA VAL A 268 10.45 15.43 10.03
C VAL A 268 9.45 14.65 9.17
N VAL A 269 9.67 14.67 7.86
CA VAL A 269 8.89 13.94 6.85
C VAL A 269 9.61 12.65 6.44
N GLY A 270 10.93 12.73 6.29
CA GLY A 270 11.80 11.60 5.98
C GLY A 270 12.05 10.70 7.19
N VAL A 271 13.13 9.94 7.13
CA VAL A 271 13.58 9.08 8.22
C VAL A 271 14.87 9.66 8.79
N ALA A 272 14.81 10.24 9.97
CA ALA A 272 15.97 10.76 10.69
C ALA A 272 16.00 10.21 12.13
N ASP A 273 17.18 10.14 12.72
CA ASP A 273 17.32 9.84 14.15
C ASP A 273 16.93 11.07 14.98
N ILE A 274 15.96 10.92 15.87
CA ILE A 274 15.37 12.03 16.63
C ILE A 274 15.71 11.89 18.10
N HIS A 275 16.90 12.38 18.47
CA HIS A 275 17.36 12.44 19.86
C HIS A 275 18.01 13.81 20.14
N PRO A 276 17.24 14.92 20.01
CA PRO A 276 17.81 16.26 20.21
C PRO A 276 18.18 16.49 21.68
N GLU A 277 19.19 17.34 21.88
CA GLU A 277 19.54 17.78 23.23
C GLU A 277 18.47 18.73 23.78
N ARG A 278 17.98 18.43 24.98
CA ARG A 278 16.92 19.21 25.63
C ARG A 278 17.25 20.71 25.68
N ASN A 279 18.49 21.06 26.01
CA ASN A 279 18.88 22.45 26.19
C ASN A 279 18.82 23.26 24.88
N GLU A 280 19.16 22.64 23.75
CA GLU A 280 19.09 23.30 22.44
C GLU A 280 17.62 23.62 22.05
N LEU A 281 16.72 22.65 22.26
CA LEU A 281 15.28 22.87 22.06
C LEU A 281 14.74 23.97 22.99
N TRP A 282 15.13 23.93 24.27
CA TRP A 282 14.69 24.88 25.27
C TRP A 282 15.15 26.31 24.99
N GLN A 283 16.39 26.50 24.54
CA GLN A 283 16.94 27.83 24.25
C GLN A 283 16.15 28.57 23.16
N LYS A 284 15.61 27.83 22.20
CA LYS A 284 14.87 28.40 21.07
C LYS A 284 13.35 28.14 21.13
N GLU A 285 12.85 27.42 22.13
CA GLU A 285 11.45 26.97 22.21
C GLU A 285 10.95 26.35 20.88
N VAL A 286 11.78 25.53 20.22
CA VAL A 286 11.48 24.95 18.92
C VAL A 286 10.40 23.87 19.06
N GLU A 287 9.41 23.88 18.18
CA GLU A 287 8.46 22.78 18.02
C GLU A 287 9.04 21.72 17.08
N LEU A 288 9.06 20.45 17.50
CA LEU A 288 9.45 19.32 16.65
C LEU A 288 8.23 18.43 16.39
N VAL A 289 7.91 18.24 15.10
CA VAL A 289 6.76 17.47 14.65
C VAL A 289 7.20 16.38 13.69
N VAL A 290 6.70 15.15 13.88
CA VAL A 290 6.86 14.05 12.92
C VAL A 290 5.61 13.99 12.05
N SER A 291 5.79 14.17 10.75
CA SER A 291 4.72 14.07 9.77
C SER A 291 4.32 12.61 9.57
N LYS A 292 3.03 12.28 9.78
CA LYS A 292 2.52 10.91 9.63
C LYS A 292 2.00 10.70 8.20
N ALA A 293 2.78 10.02 7.36
CA ALA A 293 2.36 9.60 6.02
C ALA A 293 1.67 10.73 5.22
N ALA A 294 0.46 10.49 4.71
CA ALA A 294 -0.34 11.45 3.93
C ALA A 294 -1.28 12.31 4.79
N GLY A 295 -1.15 12.25 6.11
CA GLY A 295 -1.98 13.03 7.04
C GLY A 295 -3.26 12.33 7.50
N PRO A 296 -4.27 13.11 7.92
CA PRO A 296 -5.52 12.59 8.45
C PRO A 296 -6.23 11.63 7.48
N GLY A 297 -6.76 10.53 8.03
CA GLY A 297 -7.33 9.42 7.28
C GLY A 297 -6.30 8.32 6.93
N SER A 298 -4.98 8.60 7.01
CA SER A 298 -3.97 7.59 6.71
C SER A 298 -3.91 6.51 7.79
N LEU A 299 -3.98 5.24 7.35
CA LEU A 299 -3.98 4.06 8.20
C LEU A 299 -5.18 4.01 9.17
N ASP A 300 -6.26 4.69 8.84
CA ASP A 300 -7.54 4.62 9.54
C ASP A 300 -8.48 3.68 8.75
N PRO A 301 -8.82 2.50 9.30
CA PRO A 301 -9.69 1.55 8.60
C PRO A 301 -11.09 2.09 8.28
N LEU A 302 -11.64 2.97 9.12
CA LEU A 302 -12.95 3.57 8.86
C LEU A 302 -12.89 4.50 7.64
N TYR A 303 -11.81 5.27 7.53
CA TYR A 303 -11.60 6.15 6.39
C TYR A 303 -11.22 5.37 5.13
N GLU A 304 -10.21 4.49 5.23
CA GLU A 304 -9.63 3.81 4.06
C GLU A 304 -10.52 2.65 3.56
N LEU A 305 -11.09 1.83 4.44
CA LEU A 305 -11.83 0.63 4.04
C LEU A 305 -13.33 0.86 3.97
N GLU A 306 -13.89 1.58 4.96
CA GLU A 306 -15.33 1.82 5.06
C GLU A 306 -15.78 3.08 4.31
N GLY A 307 -14.85 3.86 3.75
CA GLY A 307 -15.16 5.07 2.98
C GLY A 307 -15.85 6.16 3.80
N ILE A 308 -15.66 6.17 5.13
CA ILE A 308 -16.22 7.20 6.02
C ILE A 308 -15.24 8.37 6.04
N ASP A 309 -15.64 9.49 5.44
CA ASP A 309 -14.81 10.71 5.44
C ASP A 309 -14.85 11.42 6.80
N LEU A 310 -13.79 12.15 7.11
CA LEU A 310 -13.69 12.97 8.31
C LEU A 310 -14.41 14.32 8.07
N PRO A 311 -15.18 14.83 9.07
CA PRO A 311 -15.92 16.08 8.92
C PRO A 311 -15.01 17.23 8.53
N ILE A 312 -15.35 17.95 7.46
CA ILE A 312 -14.51 19.00 6.88
C ILE A 312 -14.30 20.18 7.84
N GLY A 313 -15.26 20.44 8.74
CA GLY A 313 -15.16 21.47 9.78
C GLY A 313 -14.07 21.18 10.80
N ASP A 314 -13.83 19.91 11.11
CA ASP A 314 -12.83 19.50 12.10
C ASP A 314 -11.50 19.15 11.44
N VAL A 315 -11.55 18.55 10.24
CA VAL A 315 -10.36 18.10 9.50
C VAL A 315 -10.42 18.59 8.06
N ARG A 316 -9.87 19.78 7.81
CA ARG A 316 -9.89 20.38 6.46
C ARG A 316 -9.13 19.54 5.43
N TRP A 317 -8.00 18.93 5.82
CA TRP A 317 -7.06 18.30 4.90
C TRP A 317 -6.87 16.82 5.24
N THR A 318 -7.75 15.97 4.68
CA THR A 318 -7.57 14.52 4.66
C THR A 318 -6.65 14.13 3.50
N GLN A 319 -6.20 12.87 3.46
CA GLN A 319 -5.36 12.40 2.36
C GLN A 319 -6.05 12.55 0.98
N LYS A 320 -7.37 12.35 0.86
CA LYS A 320 -8.12 12.57 -0.39
C LYS A 320 -8.09 14.05 -0.79
N ARG A 321 -8.40 14.96 0.12
CA ARG A 321 -8.40 16.40 -0.15
C ARG A 321 -7.00 16.94 -0.44
N ASN A 322 -5.96 16.35 0.16
CA ASN A 322 -4.58 16.63 -0.23
C ASN A 322 -4.27 16.12 -1.65
N LEU A 323 -4.82 14.96 -2.06
CA LEU A 323 -4.63 14.44 -3.42
C LEU A 323 -5.32 15.34 -4.45
N GLU A 324 -6.54 15.79 -4.19
CA GLU A 324 -7.24 16.78 -5.01
C GLU A 324 -6.41 18.06 -5.18
N GLU A 325 -5.83 18.57 -4.08
CA GLU A 325 -5.00 19.77 -4.11
C GLU A 325 -3.69 19.54 -4.88
N PHE A 326 -3.03 18.40 -4.71
CA PHE A 326 -1.83 18.07 -5.46
C PHE A 326 -2.11 17.99 -6.97
N LEU A 327 -3.21 17.35 -7.37
CA LEU A 327 -3.63 17.29 -8.77
C LEU A 327 -3.97 18.69 -9.32
N ARG A 328 -4.55 19.57 -8.50
CA ARG A 328 -4.77 20.98 -8.86
C ARG A 328 -3.45 21.73 -9.12
N LEU A 329 -2.43 21.48 -8.27
CA LEU A 329 -1.11 22.09 -8.44
C LEU A 329 -0.40 21.59 -9.71
N LEU A 330 -0.54 20.33 -10.07
CA LEU A 330 -0.07 19.78 -11.34
C LEU A 330 -0.80 20.44 -12.53
N ASN A 331 -2.12 20.53 -12.46
CA ASN A 331 -2.94 21.12 -13.52
C ASN A 331 -2.62 22.60 -13.76
N SER A 332 -2.35 23.36 -12.69
CA SER A 332 -1.95 24.77 -12.76
C SER A 332 -0.50 24.97 -13.15
N LYS A 333 0.28 23.88 -13.33
CA LYS A 333 1.74 23.90 -13.56
C LYS A 333 2.53 24.63 -12.46
N SER A 334 1.95 24.73 -11.26
CA SER A 334 2.63 25.23 -10.06
C SER A 334 3.63 24.22 -9.50
N VAL A 335 3.42 22.95 -9.82
CA VAL A 335 4.34 21.83 -9.59
C VAL A 335 4.56 21.13 -10.92
N ASP A 336 5.82 20.92 -11.28
CA ASP A 336 6.25 20.20 -12.47
C ASP A 336 7.01 18.94 -12.06
N VAL A 337 6.48 17.78 -12.42
CA VAL A 337 7.08 16.47 -12.10
C VAL A 337 7.80 15.84 -13.29
N GLN A 338 7.67 16.39 -14.49
CA GLN A 338 8.31 15.84 -15.69
C GLN A 338 9.84 15.73 -15.55
N PRO A 339 10.57 16.77 -15.06
CA PRO A 339 12.01 16.64 -14.84
C PRO A 339 12.40 15.65 -13.74
N LEU A 340 11.44 15.21 -12.93
CA LEU A 340 11.64 14.21 -11.87
C LEU A 340 11.53 12.78 -12.39
N ILE A 341 10.96 12.55 -13.57
CA ILE A 341 10.84 11.23 -14.20
C ILE A 341 12.16 10.89 -14.88
N THR A 342 13.03 10.17 -14.17
CA THR A 342 14.36 9.83 -14.65
C THR A 342 14.43 8.51 -15.40
N HIS A 343 13.55 7.56 -15.05
CA HIS A 343 13.54 6.22 -15.65
C HIS A 343 12.11 5.74 -15.89
N ARG A 344 11.95 4.98 -16.98
CA ARG A 344 10.69 4.34 -17.37
C ARG A 344 10.96 2.89 -17.69
N PHE A 345 10.12 2.00 -17.17
CA PHE A 345 10.16 0.57 -17.44
C PHE A 345 8.75 0.07 -17.68
N SER A 346 8.59 -0.88 -18.58
CA SER A 346 7.33 -1.64 -18.65
C SER A 346 7.15 -2.50 -17.40
N ILE A 347 5.92 -2.83 -17.03
CA ILE A 347 5.66 -3.76 -15.92
C ILE A 347 6.36 -5.11 -16.13
N ALA A 348 6.59 -5.53 -17.38
CA ALA A 348 7.30 -6.77 -17.69
C ALA A 348 8.79 -6.72 -17.30
N GLU A 349 9.39 -5.54 -17.30
CA GLU A 349 10.79 -5.29 -16.93
C GLU A 349 10.97 -4.93 -15.46
N ALA A 350 9.91 -4.94 -14.67
CA ALA A 350 9.94 -4.46 -13.29
C ALA A 350 10.93 -5.24 -12.40
N GLU A 351 11.11 -6.56 -12.59
CA GLU A 351 12.14 -7.33 -11.84
C GLU A 351 13.55 -6.79 -12.12
N GLN A 352 13.84 -6.46 -13.37
CA GLN A 352 15.11 -5.86 -13.77
C GLN A 352 15.26 -4.45 -13.16
N ALA A 353 14.23 -3.60 -13.23
CA ALA A 353 14.22 -2.27 -12.66
C ALA A 353 14.55 -2.30 -11.16
N TYR A 354 13.91 -3.20 -10.39
CA TYR A 354 14.20 -3.37 -8.97
C TYR A 354 15.60 -3.94 -8.70
N SER A 355 16.09 -4.86 -9.54
CA SER A 355 17.44 -5.39 -9.42
C SER A 355 18.48 -4.29 -9.59
N GLN A 356 18.37 -3.49 -10.65
CA GLN A 356 19.26 -2.35 -10.92
C GLN A 356 19.16 -1.26 -9.84
N LEU A 357 17.94 -0.96 -9.37
CA LEU A 357 17.72 0.00 -8.29
C LEU A 357 18.44 -0.41 -6.99
N ILE A 358 18.35 -1.68 -6.62
CA ILE A 358 18.96 -2.21 -5.40
C ILE A 358 20.48 -2.29 -5.53
N ALA A 359 20.97 -2.67 -6.71
CA ALA A 359 22.40 -2.72 -7.02
C ALA A 359 23.04 -1.32 -7.12
N GLY A 360 22.22 -0.26 -7.25
CA GLY A 360 22.70 1.11 -7.46
C GLY A 360 23.23 1.34 -8.87
N GLU A 361 22.74 0.59 -9.85
CA GLU A 361 23.16 0.63 -11.26
C GLU A 361 22.36 1.64 -12.09
N LEU A 362 21.23 2.15 -11.56
CA LEU A 362 20.48 3.21 -12.21
C LEU A 362 21.25 4.55 -12.07
N ASP A 363 21.38 5.25 -13.19
CA ASP A 363 22.05 6.55 -13.19
C ASP A 363 21.13 7.63 -12.56
N LYS A 364 21.55 8.21 -11.43
CA LYS A 364 20.89 9.33 -10.73
C LYS A 364 19.36 9.19 -10.59
N PRO A 365 18.82 8.08 -10.07
CA PRO A 365 17.40 7.84 -10.06
C PRO A 365 16.67 8.78 -9.08
N ILE A 366 15.59 9.45 -9.55
CA ILE A 366 14.71 10.31 -8.75
C ILE A 366 13.28 9.75 -8.79
N GLY A 367 12.65 9.74 -9.94
CA GLY A 367 11.34 9.12 -10.19
C GLY A 367 11.49 7.99 -11.18
N VAL A 368 11.10 6.79 -10.79
CA VAL A 368 11.10 5.61 -11.63
C VAL A 368 9.66 5.20 -11.87
N LEU A 369 9.19 5.25 -13.11
CA LEU A 369 7.84 4.86 -13.48
C LEU A 369 7.81 3.44 -14.01
N LEU A 370 6.74 2.71 -13.65
CA LEU A 370 6.32 1.50 -14.33
C LEU A 370 5.12 1.83 -15.21
N GLU A 371 5.17 1.43 -16.47
CA GLU A 371 4.15 1.66 -17.48
C GLU A 371 3.43 0.35 -17.81
N TYR A 372 2.14 0.45 -18.17
CA TYR A 372 1.26 -0.70 -18.33
C TYR A 372 0.59 -0.70 -19.70
N ALA A 373 0.45 -1.90 -20.29
CA ALA A 373 -0.27 -2.08 -21.54
C ALA A 373 -1.79 -1.90 -21.34
N ASN A 374 -2.48 -1.52 -22.42
CA ASN A 374 -3.89 -1.15 -22.38
C ASN A 374 -4.85 -2.31 -22.65
N ASP A 375 -4.35 -3.45 -23.06
CA ASP A 375 -5.09 -4.57 -23.66
C ASP A 375 -5.19 -5.82 -22.79
N THR A 376 -4.66 -5.79 -21.56
CA THR A 376 -4.74 -6.92 -20.63
C THR A 376 -6.21 -7.26 -20.32
N PRO A 377 -6.66 -8.52 -20.56
CA PRO A 377 -8.03 -8.92 -20.29
C PRO A 377 -8.30 -9.07 -18.78
N ILE A 378 -9.56 -8.81 -18.39
CA ILE A 378 -10.01 -9.03 -17.01
C ILE A 378 -10.28 -10.53 -16.82
N GLN A 379 -9.33 -11.23 -16.21
CA GLN A 379 -9.44 -12.65 -15.88
C GLN A 379 -9.37 -12.85 -14.36
N ARG A 380 -10.43 -13.35 -13.77
CA ARG A 380 -10.56 -13.59 -12.32
C ARG A 380 -10.36 -15.04 -11.91
N ASN A 381 -10.16 -15.92 -12.86
CA ASN A 381 -9.83 -17.33 -12.65
C ASN A 381 -8.71 -17.73 -13.60
N LEU A 382 -7.62 -18.26 -13.06
CA LEU A 382 -6.45 -18.67 -13.82
C LEU A 382 -5.99 -20.08 -13.40
N PRO A 383 -5.52 -20.91 -14.33
CA PRO A 383 -4.87 -22.16 -13.97
C PRO A 383 -3.53 -21.91 -13.28
N LEU A 384 -3.16 -22.81 -12.37
CA LEU A 384 -1.82 -22.81 -11.78
C LEU A 384 -0.91 -23.76 -12.59
N SER A 385 0.26 -23.28 -12.98
CA SER A 385 1.19 -24.03 -13.85
C SER A 385 1.69 -25.36 -13.24
N VAL A 386 1.48 -25.59 -11.95
CA VAL A 386 1.81 -26.84 -11.25
C VAL A 386 0.82 -27.96 -11.59
N ALA A 387 -0.37 -27.62 -12.15
CA ALA A 387 -1.45 -28.55 -12.45
C ALA A 387 -1.17 -29.55 -13.58
N LYS A 388 -0.10 -29.40 -14.34
CA LYS A 388 0.23 -30.29 -15.47
C LYS A 388 0.57 -31.74 -15.08
N SER A 389 0.76 -32.04 -13.80
CA SER A 389 1.13 -33.40 -13.31
C SER A 389 0.11 -34.06 -12.38
N ILE A 390 -0.95 -33.36 -11.98
CA ILE A 390 -1.99 -33.93 -11.11
C ILE A 390 -3.24 -34.11 -11.96
N VAL A 391 -3.32 -35.21 -12.68
CA VAL A 391 -4.59 -35.70 -13.23
C VAL A 391 -5.44 -36.10 -12.04
N SER A 392 -6.64 -35.51 -11.87
CA SER A 392 -7.60 -35.96 -10.85
C SER A 392 -7.80 -37.48 -10.99
N GLY A 393 -7.33 -38.22 -10.00
CA GLY A 393 -7.47 -39.68 -9.98
C GLY A 393 -8.95 -40.05 -9.95
N ARG A 394 -9.33 -41.15 -10.58
CA ARG A 394 -10.69 -41.71 -10.45
C ARG A 394 -10.99 -41.94 -8.95
N GLY A 395 -12.04 -41.28 -8.42
CA GLY A 395 -12.50 -41.43 -7.04
C GLY A 395 -12.13 -40.28 -6.10
N GLN A 396 -11.50 -39.22 -6.56
CA GLN A 396 -11.26 -38.00 -5.77
C GLN A 396 -12.45 -37.03 -5.81
N THR A 397 -12.69 -36.35 -4.68
CA THR A 397 -13.66 -35.25 -4.61
C THR A 397 -12.92 -33.91 -4.79
N ASN A 398 -13.37 -33.13 -5.76
CA ASN A 398 -12.81 -31.81 -6.04
C ASN A 398 -13.43 -30.74 -5.12
N PHE A 399 -12.60 -30.11 -4.33
CA PHE A 399 -12.99 -29.03 -3.41
C PHE A 399 -12.62 -27.66 -3.96
N GLY A 400 -13.58 -26.73 -3.95
CA GLY A 400 -13.34 -25.31 -4.01
C GLY A 400 -13.11 -24.76 -2.61
N VAL A 401 -12.13 -23.87 -2.45
CA VAL A 401 -11.85 -23.24 -1.15
C VAL A 401 -11.99 -21.73 -1.27
N ILE A 402 -12.79 -21.12 -0.40
CA ILE A 402 -12.98 -19.68 -0.32
C ILE A 402 -12.29 -19.15 0.93
N GLY A 403 -11.25 -18.35 0.73
CA GLY A 403 -10.40 -17.83 1.78
C GLY A 403 -9.16 -18.68 2.06
N ALA A 404 -8.06 -18.00 2.38
CA ALA A 404 -6.80 -18.62 2.82
C ALA A 404 -6.18 -17.76 3.93
N GLY A 405 -6.92 -17.63 5.03
CA GLY A 405 -6.47 -16.97 6.25
C GLY A 405 -5.42 -17.77 7.01
N LEU A 406 -4.94 -17.23 8.14
CA LEU A 406 -3.89 -17.87 8.96
C LEU A 406 -4.28 -19.28 9.42
N PHE A 407 -5.53 -19.47 9.87
CA PHE A 407 -6.03 -20.78 10.30
C PHE A 407 -6.00 -21.80 9.15
N GLY A 408 -6.56 -21.43 8.00
CA GLY A 408 -6.58 -22.29 6.82
C GLY A 408 -5.18 -22.73 6.40
N LYS A 409 -4.25 -21.78 6.28
CA LYS A 409 -2.84 -22.05 5.90
C LYS A 409 -2.07 -22.87 6.94
N ALA A 410 -2.34 -22.69 8.23
CA ALA A 410 -1.57 -23.33 9.29
C ALA A 410 -2.06 -24.73 9.65
N LEU A 411 -3.35 -25.01 9.49
CA LEU A 411 -3.97 -26.23 10.01
C LEU A 411 -4.76 -26.99 8.94
N LEU A 412 -5.78 -26.37 8.33
CA LEU A 412 -6.73 -27.12 7.51
C LEU A 412 -6.16 -27.52 6.14
N LEU A 413 -5.57 -26.61 5.39
CA LEU A 413 -5.02 -26.93 4.07
C LEU A 413 -3.90 -27.97 4.12
N PRO A 414 -2.95 -27.93 5.08
CA PRO A 414 -1.96 -29.01 5.25
C PRO A 414 -2.57 -30.37 5.65
N ALA A 415 -3.72 -30.36 6.36
CA ALA A 415 -4.41 -31.60 6.70
C ALA A 415 -5.12 -32.19 5.48
N LEU A 416 -5.80 -31.37 4.70
CA LEU A 416 -6.50 -31.79 3.48
C LEU A 416 -5.53 -32.35 2.42
N GLN A 417 -4.33 -31.78 2.28
CA GLN A 417 -3.31 -32.30 1.36
C GLN A 417 -2.87 -33.75 1.65
N LYS A 418 -3.07 -34.24 2.87
CA LYS A 418 -2.70 -35.60 3.27
C LYS A 418 -3.79 -36.64 2.95
N LEU A 419 -4.96 -36.19 2.57
CA LEU A 419 -6.10 -37.08 2.27
C LEU A 419 -6.09 -37.41 0.77
N PRO A 420 -5.90 -38.69 0.40
CA PRO A 420 -5.79 -39.07 -1.02
C PRO A 420 -7.10 -38.90 -1.79
N GLU A 421 -8.24 -38.86 -1.10
CA GLU A 421 -9.58 -38.68 -1.67
C GLU A 421 -9.89 -37.22 -1.98
N VAL A 422 -9.04 -36.26 -1.52
CA VAL A 422 -9.25 -34.83 -1.66
C VAL A 422 -8.43 -34.28 -2.83
N CYS A 423 -9.09 -33.62 -3.76
CA CYS A 423 -8.46 -32.78 -4.77
C CYS A 423 -8.76 -31.31 -4.48
N LEU A 424 -7.73 -30.51 -4.24
CA LEU A 424 -7.85 -29.06 -4.07
C LEU A 424 -7.94 -28.40 -5.45
N HIS A 425 -9.18 -28.16 -5.93
CA HIS A 425 -9.42 -27.72 -7.29
C HIS A 425 -9.17 -26.21 -7.48
N THR A 426 -9.91 -25.37 -6.78
CA THR A 426 -9.81 -23.90 -6.95
C THR A 426 -9.70 -23.20 -5.61
N LEU A 427 -8.73 -22.31 -5.48
CA LEU A 427 -8.61 -21.40 -4.33
C LEU A 427 -9.06 -20.00 -4.71
N ALA A 428 -10.12 -19.49 -4.09
CA ALA A 428 -10.58 -18.11 -4.25
C ALA A 428 -10.21 -17.27 -3.02
N THR A 429 -9.55 -16.13 -3.24
CA THR A 429 -9.24 -15.15 -2.19
C THR A 429 -9.40 -13.72 -2.72
N ASN A 430 -9.62 -12.73 -1.85
CA ASN A 430 -9.76 -11.33 -2.24
C ASN A 430 -8.48 -10.74 -2.88
N SER A 431 -7.33 -11.37 -2.68
CA SER A 431 -6.04 -10.94 -3.22
C SER A 431 -5.51 -11.97 -4.21
N GLY A 432 -5.29 -11.56 -5.46
CA GLY A 432 -4.71 -12.42 -6.49
C GLY A 432 -3.34 -12.99 -6.09
N ALA A 433 -2.48 -12.18 -5.48
CA ALA A 433 -1.17 -12.63 -4.99
C ALA A 433 -1.28 -13.70 -3.89
N ASN A 434 -2.28 -13.59 -2.99
CA ASN A 434 -2.52 -14.60 -1.98
C ASN A 434 -3.11 -15.89 -2.58
N ALA A 435 -3.99 -15.77 -3.59
CA ALA A 435 -4.53 -16.93 -4.32
C ALA A 435 -3.41 -17.70 -5.03
N GLU A 436 -2.52 -17.00 -5.74
CA GLU A 436 -1.39 -17.59 -6.44
C GLU A 436 -0.42 -18.29 -5.49
N HIS A 437 0.05 -17.57 -4.47
CA HIS A 437 1.04 -18.11 -3.53
C HIS A 437 0.49 -19.33 -2.76
N SER A 438 -0.72 -19.19 -2.19
CA SER A 438 -1.34 -20.29 -1.43
C SER A 438 -1.78 -21.43 -2.33
N GLY A 439 -2.25 -21.11 -3.53
CA GLY A 439 -2.62 -22.08 -4.53
C GLY A 439 -1.44 -22.98 -4.93
N ARG A 440 -0.29 -22.39 -5.24
CA ARG A 440 0.95 -23.15 -5.52
C ARG A 440 1.42 -23.95 -4.32
N LYS A 441 1.43 -23.33 -3.14
CA LYS A 441 1.93 -23.94 -1.91
C LYS A 441 1.13 -25.19 -1.52
N PHE A 442 -0.17 -25.16 -1.69
CA PHE A 442 -1.07 -26.25 -1.29
C PHE A 442 -1.53 -27.14 -2.46
N GLY A 443 -1.01 -26.92 -3.67
CA GLY A 443 -1.25 -27.79 -4.82
C GLY A 443 -2.66 -27.66 -5.42
N PHE A 444 -3.24 -26.47 -5.42
CA PHE A 444 -4.49 -26.20 -6.14
C PHE A 444 -4.27 -26.20 -7.66
N LEU A 445 -5.30 -26.59 -8.40
CA LEU A 445 -5.27 -26.56 -9.87
C LEU A 445 -5.54 -25.16 -10.42
N HIS A 446 -6.39 -24.38 -9.76
CA HIS A 446 -6.80 -23.04 -10.16
C HIS A 446 -6.70 -22.04 -9.02
N GLN A 447 -6.48 -20.78 -9.39
CA GLN A 447 -6.49 -19.62 -8.51
C GLN A 447 -7.58 -18.64 -8.96
N ALA A 448 -8.30 -18.05 -8.02
CA ALA A 448 -9.40 -17.13 -8.32
C ALA A 448 -9.48 -15.96 -7.34
N THR A 449 -10.10 -14.87 -7.77
CA THR A 449 -10.51 -13.74 -6.93
C THR A 449 -12.03 -13.61 -6.87
N ASP A 450 -12.74 -14.36 -7.69
CA ASP A 450 -14.18 -14.43 -7.71
C ASP A 450 -14.64 -15.80 -7.19
N ALA A 451 -15.33 -15.79 -6.05
CA ALA A 451 -15.86 -17.01 -5.44
C ALA A 451 -17.16 -17.49 -6.10
N ASP A 452 -17.87 -16.63 -6.83
CA ASP A 452 -19.17 -16.98 -7.44
C ASP A 452 -19.01 -18.10 -8.46
N ASN A 453 -17.89 -18.14 -9.18
CA ASN A 453 -17.58 -19.21 -10.12
C ASN A 453 -17.40 -20.59 -9.47
N LEU A 454 -17.10 -20.68 -8.17
CA LEU A 454 -16.96 -21.97 -7.49
C LEU A 454 -18.31 -22.65 -7.28
N TRP A 455 -19.36 -21.87 -7.11
CA TRP A 455 -20.72 -22.38 -6.88
C TRP A 455 -21.32 -22.98 -8.14
N SER A 456 -21.09 -22.37 -9.29
CA SER A 456 -21.63 -22.81 -10.59
C SER A 456 -20.74 -23.82 -11.32
N ASN A 457 -19.47 -23.98 -10.93
CA ASN A 457 -18.54 -24.89 -11.61
C ASN A 457 -18.92 -26.38 -11.34
N PRO A 458 -19.25 -27.16 -12.39
CA PRO A 458 -19.62 -28.58 -12.23
C PRO A 458 -18.46 -29.47 -11.79
N ASP A 459 -17.21 -29.07 -12.03
CA ASP A 459 -16.03 -29.83 -11.64
C ASP A 459 -15.77 -29.76 -10.11
N ILE A 460 -16.40 -28.83 -9.39
CA ILE A 460 -16.29 -28.67 -7.94
C ILE A 460 -17.49 -29.34 -7.27
N GLN A 461 -17.28 -30.43 -6.50
CA GLN A 461 -18.31 -31.15 -5.82
C GLN A 461 -18.69 -30.56 -4.46
N ALA A 462 -17.77 -29.92 -3.77
CA ALA A 462 -18.01 -29.28 -2.47
C ALA A 462 -17.15 -28.04 -2.26
N VAL A 463 -17.60 -27.13 -1.39
CA VAL A 463 -16.90 -25.89 -1.07
C VAL A 463 -16.49 -25.87 0.40
N ILE A 464 -15.32 -25.30 0.68
CA ILE A 464 -14.81 -25.06 2.03
C ILE A 464 -14.69 -23.55 2.25
N GLY A 465 -15.40 -23.00 3.24
CA GLY A 465 -15.37 -21.59 3.63
C GLY A 465 -14.40 -21.33 4.76
N LEU A 466 -13.33 -20.54 4.49
CA LEU A 466 -12.29 -20.15 5.45
C LEU A 466 -12.17 -18.61 5.51
N THR A 467 -13.30 -17.94 5.50
CA THR A 467 -13.43 -16.48 5.48
C THR A 467 -13.59 -15.90 6.89
N PRO A 468 -13.51 -14.56 7.05
CA PRO A 468 -13.98 -13.91 8.27
C PRO A 468 -15.47 -14.19 8.54
N HIS A 469 -15.87 -14.17 9.81
CA HIS A 469 -17.22 -14.55 10.26
C HIS A 469 -18.34 -13.74 9.59
N SER A 470 -18.09 -12.46 9.27
CA SER A 470 -19.04 -11.57 8.57
C SER A 470 -19.43 -12.03 7.16
N HIS A 471 -18.69 -13.00 6.58
CA HIS A 471 -19.00 -13.56 5.26
C HIS A 471 -19.71 -14.92 5.32
N HIS A 472 -19.85 -15.51 6.51
CA HIS A 472 -20.35 -16.88 6.66
C HIS A 472 -21.79 -17.01 6.17
N ALA A 473 -22.68 -16.13 6.57
CA ALA A 473 -24.09 -16.17 6.15
C ALA A 473 -24.22 -16.08 4.61
N SER A 474 -23.41 -15.27 3.94
CA SER A 474 -23.41 -15.16 2.49
C SER A 474 -22.96 -16.46 1.79
N LEU A 475 -21.97 -17.16 2.36
CA LEU A 475 -21.52 -18.45 1.83
C LEU A 475 -22.59 -19.53 2.00
N VAL A 476 -23.28 -19.55 3.15
CA VAL A 476 -24.40 -20.49 3.39
C VAL A 476 -25.53 -20.21 2.41
N ARG A 477 -25.90 -18.95 2.20
CA ARG A 477 -26.91 -18.55 1.21
C ARG A 477 -26.53 -19.07 -0.19
N SER A 478 -25.28 -18.86 -0.62
CA SER A 478 -24.80 -19.33 -1.92
C SER A 478 -24.82 -20.86 -2.02
N ALA A 479 -24.48 -21.59 -0.95
CA ALA A 479 -24.54 -23.05 -0.89
C ALA A 479 -25.96 -23.56 -1.06
N LEU A 480 -26.93 -22.96 -0.36
CA LEU A 480 -28.37 -23.31 -0.45
C LEU A 480 -28.91 -23.04 -1.86
N GLN A 481 -28.65 -21.88 -2.43
CA GLN A 481 -29.11 -21.49 -3.77
C GLN A 481 -28.56 -22.38 -4.88
N ASN A 482 -27.28 -22.78 -4.77
CA ASN A 482 -26.62 -23.61 -5.79
C ASN A 482 -26.68 -25.11 -5.46
N LYS A 483 -27.34 -25.51 -4.38
CA LYS A 483 -27.46 -26.90 -3.91
C LYS A 483 -26.11 -27.62 -3.79
N LYS A 484 -25.05 -26.84 -3.39
CA LYS A 484 -23.68 -27.36 -3.32
C LYS A 484 -23.23 -27.56 -1.87
N PRO A 485 -22.66 -28.75 -1.52
CA PRO A 485 -22.15 -29.02 -0.19
C PRO A 485 -21.14 -27.97 0.29
N LEU A 486 -21.27 -27.57 1.56
CA LEU A 486 -20.41 -26.56 2.19
C LEU A 486 -19.90 -27.04 3.54
N PHE A 487 -18.59 -27.05 3.72
CA PHE A 487 -17.95 -27.00 5.02
C PHE A 487 -17.62 -25.55 5.38
N LEU A 488 -18.00 -25.10 6.57
CA LEU A 488 -17.79 -23.75 7.04
C LEU A 488 -17.19 -23.75 8.45
N GLU A 489 -16.22 -22.90 8.73
CA GLU A 489 -15.78 -22.63 10.10
C GLU A 489 -16.90 -21.96 10.92
N LYS A 490 -16.88 -22.18 12.24
CA LYS A 490 -17.84 -21.55 13.16
C LYS A 490 -17.65 -20.02 13.22
N PRO A 491 -18.70 -19.24 13.48
CA PRO A 491 -20.13 -19.56 13.58
C PRO A 491 -20.79 -19.68 12.20
N LEU A 492 -21.99 -20.22 12.15
CA LEU A 492 -22.79 -20.29 10.92
C LEU A 492 -23.14 -18.88 10.39
N CYS A 493 -23.56 -18.01 11.30
CA CYS A 493 -23.91 -16.61 11.07
C CYS A 493 -23.56 -15.77 12.31
N THR A 494 -23.68 -14.44 12.25
CA THR A 494 -23.29 -13.53 13.32
C THR A 494 -24.45 -12.76 13.94
N THR A 495 -25.62 -12.74 13.29
CA THR A 495 -26.83 -12.05 13.78
C THR A 495 -28.06 -12.93 13.68
N GLU A 496 -29.12 -12.58 14.44
CA GLU A 496 -30.42 -13.28 14.40
C GLU A 496 -31.15 -13.09 13.07
N GLU A 497 -30.98 -11.92 12.45
CA GLU A 497 -31.54 -11.62 11.14
C GLU A 497 -30.93 -12.54 10.06
N GLU A 498 -29.60 -12.69 10.05
CA GLU A 498 -28.91 -13.62 9.16
C GLU A 498 -29.41 -15.04 9.37
N PHE A 499 -29.57 -15.49 10.62
CA PHE A 499 -30.09 -16.81 10.94
C PHE A 499 -31.52 -17.02 10.43
N SER A 500 -32.41 -16.07 10.67
CA SER A 500 -33.82 -16.12 10.25
C SER A 500 -33.95 -16.18 8.72
N GLU A 501 -33.12 -15.40 8.01
CA GLU A 501 -33.05 -15.45 6.55
C GLU A 501 -32.60 -16.82 6.03
N LEU A 502 -31.52 -17.37 6.58
CA LEU A 502 -30.97 -18.66 6.19
C LEU A 502 -31.96 -19.81 6.49
N HIS A 503 -32.65 -19.74 7.62
CA HIS A 503 -33.70 -20.72 8.01
C HIS A 503 -34.85 -20.70 7.01
N THR A 504 -35.35 -19.48 6.66
CA THR A 504 -36.41 -19.33 5.66
C THR A 504 -36.01 -19.86 4.27
N LEU A 505 -34.73 -19.63 3.87
CA LEU A 505 -34.21 -20.18 2.61
C LEU A 505 -34.12 -21.71 2.64
N ALA A 506 -33.72 -22.28 3.77
CA ALA A 506 -33.64 -23.73 3.94
C ALA A 506 -35.02 -24.38 3.89
N GLU A 507 -36.04 -23.82 4.57
CA GLU A 507 -37.42 -24.32 4.56
C GLU A 507 -38.07 -24.32 3.15
N LYS A 508 -37.72 -23.32 2.33
CA LYS A 508 -38.21 -23.19 0.94
C LYS A 508 -37.51 -24.12 -0.05
N SER A 509 -36.40 -24.74 0.36
CA SER A 509 -35.61 -25.59 -0.53
C SER A 509 -36.17 -27.00 -0.57
N GLU A 510 -36.50 -27.51 -1.75
CA GLU A 510 -36.97 -28.90 -1.95
C GLU A 510 -35.89 -29.96 -1.60
N SER A 511 -34.61 -29.58 -1.69
CA SER A 511 -33.48 -30.43 -1.30
C SER A 511 -32.36 -29.60 -0.71
N LEU A 512 -31.94 -29.94 0.50
CA LEU A 512 -30.84 -29.27 1.18
C LEU A 512 -29.50 -29.91 0.80
N PRO A 513 -28.46 -29.10 0.48
CA PRO A 513 -27.11 -29.63 0.40
C PRO A 513 -26.59 -30.01 1.79
N ILE A 514 -25.51 -30.78 1.83
CA ILE A 514 -24.80 -31.04 3.09
C ILE A 514 -24.18 -29.75 3.58
N LEU A 515 -24.60 -29.27 4.75
CA LEU A 515 -23.98 -28.13 5.45
C LEU A 515 -23.30 -28.64 6.71
N MET A 516 -21.99 -28.46 6.80
CA MET A 516 -21.19 -28.86 7.96
C MET A 516 -20.52 -27.62 8.56
N VAL A 517 -20.75 -27.38 9.86
CA VAL A 517 -20.12 -26.30 10.61
C VAL A 517 -19.06 -26.85 11.55
N GLY A 518 -17.84 -26.35 11.44
CA GLY A 518 -16.66 -26.76 12.21
C GLY A 518 -16.68 -26.25 13.63
N HIS A 519 -17.45 -26.88 14.53
CA HIS A 519 -17.40 -26.60 15.97
C HIS A 519 -16.22 -27.34 16.60
N ASN A 520 -15.22 -26.62 17.10
CA ASN A 520 -14.14 -27.18 17.90
C ASN A 520 -14.55 -27.19 19.39
N ARG A 521 -14.27 -28.29 20.05
CA ARG A 521 -14.43 -28.40 21.52
C ARG A 521 -13.22 -27.75 22.22
#